data_3c5e913e0c9f8ca69403d6d006b9cd94
#
_entry.id   3c5e913e0c9f8ca69403d6d006b9cd94
#
_cell.length_a   1.000
_cell.length_b   1.000
_cell.length_c   1.000
_cell.angle_alpha   90.00
_cell.angle_beta   90.00
_cell.angle_gamma   90.00
#
_symmetry.space_group_name_H-M   'P 1'
#
loop_
_entity.id
_entity.type
_entity.pdbx_description
1 polymer ?
#
loop_
_entity_poly.entity_id
_entity_poly.type
_entity_poly.pdbx_seq_one_letter_code
_entity_poly.pdbx_strand_id
1 'polypeptide(L)'
;MEGLHHIIARMTAGQDASGYFPQVVKLVVSKSFEVKKLAYSYLVKYSEGRPDDAIMCVNEFQKALGDSNPLVRAMALRVMSSIRVRMIVQIVIMALQKCAMDPSPYVRKAAAHAVPKVFSLDREQKEALEEVVERMLRDRSPMVLGSVMFAFASVCPERLDLLHQPYRKLCGLLPQMDEWGQLRTLEVLQR
;
A
#
# COMPACT_ATOMS: atom_id res chain seq x y z
N MET A 1 24.02 2.84 -11.09
CA MET A 1 22.89 3.74 -11.44
C MET A 1 22.52 3.61 -12.91
N GLU A 2 23.41 3.85 -13.86
CA GLU A 2 23.15 3.81 -15.29
C GLU A 2 22.50 2.52 -15.79
N GLY A 3 23.02 1.35 -15.37
CA GLY A 3 22.45 0.08 -15.76
C GLY A 3 20.98 -0.12 -15.31
N LEU A 4 20.62 0.36 -14.10
CA LEU A 4 19.25 0.29 -13.62
C LEU A 4 18.33 1.21 -14.40
N HIS A 5 18.77 2.43 -14.74
CA HIS A 5 18.02 3.34 -15.61
C HIS A 5 17.79 2.74 -17.00
N HIS A 6 18.80 2.05 -17.55
CA HIS A 6 18.65 1.37 -18.85
C HIS A 6 17.62 0.24 -18.78
N ILE A 7 17.63 -0.57 -17.71
CA ILE A 7 16.62 -1.64 -17.49
C ILE A 7 15.21 -1.05 -17.38
N ILE A 8 15.07 0.04 -16.61
CA ILE A 8 13.77 0.72 -16.45
C ILE A 8 13.30 1.33 -17.79
N ALA A 9 14.20 1.95 -18.55
CA ALA A 9 13.88 2.50 -19.88
C ALA A 9 13.38 1.39 -20.83
N ARG A 10 14.01 0.23 -20.86
CA ARG A 10 13.53 -0.92 -21.64
C ARG A 10 12.15 -1.39 -21.17
N MET A 11 11.97 -1.47 -19.84
CA MET A 11 10.68 -1.84 -19.24
C MET A 11 9.56 -0.88 -19.61
N THR A 12 9.83 0.43 -19.62
CA THR A 12 8.85 1.47 -20.00
C THR A 12 8.57 1.50 -21.49
N ALA A 13 9.55 1.14 -22.31
CA ALA A 13 9.40 0.97 -23.76
C ALA A 13 8.63 -0.34 -24.14
N GLY A 14 8.15 -1.10 -23.15
CA GLY A 14 7.41 -2.35 -23.40
C GLY A 14 8.28 -3.54 -23.76
N GLN A 15 9.62 -3.42 -23.69
CA GLN A 15 10.54 -4.53 -23.93
C GLN A 15 10.63 -5.43 -22.71
N ASP A 16 10.75 -6.74 -22.94
CA ASP A 16 10.95 -7.67 -21.82
C ASP A 16 12.32 -7.46 -21.17
N ALA A 17 12.28 -7.23 -19.88
CA ALA A 17 13.45 -7.08 -19.02
C ALA A 17 13.45 -8.09 -17.85
N SER A 18 12.62 -9.15 -17.92
CA SER A 18 12.47 -10.15 -16.85
C SER A 18 13.77 -10.87 -16.49
N GLY A 19 14.70 -11.01 -17.45
CA GLY A 19 16.00 -11.66 -17.23
C GLY A 19 16.92 -10.94 -16.25
N TYR A 20 16.66 -9.66 -15.94
CA TYR A 20 17.46 -8.89 -14.97
C TYR A 20 16.95 -9.02 -13.52
N PHE A 21 15.93 -9.84 -13.26
CA PHE A 21 15.28 -9.97 -11.95
C PHE A 21 16.29 -10.27 -10.82
N PRO A 22 17.21 -11.27 -10.93
CA PRO A 22 18.16 -11.58 -9.86
C PRO A 22 19.14 -10.44 -9.55
N GLN A 23 19.47 -9.62 -10.55
CA GLN A 23 20.34 -8.46 -10.39
C GLN A 23 19.60 -7.30 -9.69
N VAL A 24 18.34 -7.05 -10.07
CA VAL A 24 17.54 -5.98 -9.50
C VAL A 24 17.14 -6.29 -8.06
N VAL A 25 16.85 -7.55 -7.72
CA VAL A 25 16.60 -7.99 -6.33
C VAL A 25 17.72 -7.56 -5.38
N LYS A 26 18.97 -7.68 -5.79
CA LYS A 26 20.12 -7.27 -4.98
C LYS A 26 20.16 -5.77 -4.69
N LEU A 27 19.49 -4.96 -5.51
CA LEU A 27 19.45 -3.50 -5.33
C LEU A 27 18.39 -3.06 -4.31
N VAL A 28 17.50 -3.93 -3.88
CA VAL A 28 16.50 -3.67 -2.83
C VAL A 28 17.16 -3.24 -1.51
N VAL A 29 18.34 -3.79 -1.23
CA VAL A 29 19.14 -3.50 -0.02
C VAL A 29 19.88 -2.15 -0.10
N SER A 30 19.90 -1.48 -1.27
CA SER A 30 20.61 -0.23 -1.47
C SER A 30 20.22 0.83 -0.43
N LYS A 31 21.19 1.64 0.02
CA LYS A 31 20.93 2.80 0.90
C LYS A 31 20.32 3.98 0.13
N SER A 32 20.50 4.05 -1.19
CA SER A 32 19.96 5.13 -2.02
C SER A 32 18.45 4.97 -2.19
N PHE A 33 17.69 6.01 -1.83
CA PHE A 33 16.25 6.06 -1.99
C PHE A 33 15.84 5.96 -3.48
N GLU A 34 16.59 6.59 -4.37
CA GLU A 34 16.34 6.55 -5.81
C GLU A 34 16.50 5.15 -6.40
N VAL A 35 17.59 4.46 -6.00
CA VAL A 35 17.82 3.07 -6.42
C VAL A 35 16.68 2.17 -5.93
N LYS A 36 16.28 2.30 -4.65
CA LYS A 36 15.14 1.55 -4.10
C LYS A 36 13.87 1.80 -4.90
N LYS A 37 13.55 3.07 -5.20
CA LYS A 37 12.36 3.45 -5.95
C LYS A 37 12.28 2.75 -7.32
N LEU A 38 13.38 2.76 -8.06
CA LEU A 38 13.46 2.13 -9.38
C LEU A 38 13.39 0.60 -9.29
N ALA A 39 14.16 0.00 -8.36
CA ALA A 39 14.12 -1.44 -8.14
C ALA A 39 12.72 -1.92 -7.73
N TYR A 40 12.04 -1.18 -6.87
CA TYR A 40 10.68 -1.49 -6.44
C TYR A 40 9.65 -1.41 -7.57
N SER A 41 9.77 -0.40 -8.45
CA SER A 41 8.90 -0.30 -9.64
C SER A 41 9.08 -1.51 -10.57
N TYR A 42 10.32 -1.96 -10.74
CA TYR A 42 10.63 -3.16 -11.52
C TYR A 42 10.03 -4.41 -10.90
N LEU A 43 10.21 -4.59 -9.57
CA LEU A 43 9.70 -5.76 -8.85
C LEU A 43 8.18 -5.87 -8.92
N VAL A 44 7.45 -4.76 -8.76
CA VAL A 44 5.98 -4.76 -8.89
C VAL A 44 5.54 -5.28 -10.25
N LYS A 45 6.27 -4.96 -11.33
CA LYS A 45 5.90 -5.38 -12.69
C LYS A 45 6.19 -6.86 -12.95
N TYR A 46 7.32 -7.38 -12.47
CA TYR A 46 7.78 -8.71 -12.84
C TYR A 46 7.57 -9.79 -11.77
N SER A 47 7.13 -9.43 -10.56
CA SER A 47 6.95 -10.36 -9.44
C SER A 47 5.88 -11.43 -9.69
N GLU A 48 4.85 -11.11 -10.47
CA GLU A 48 3.77 -12.06 -10.77
C GLU A 48 4.28 -13.26 -11.60
N GLY A 49 5.22 -13.01 -12.52
CA GLY A 49 5.87 -14.06 -13.32
C GLY A 49 7.00 -14.82 -12.59
N ARG A 50 7.42 -14.35 -11.41
CA ARG A 50 8.53 -14.93 -10.61
C ARG A 50 8.22 -14.92 -9.12
N PRO A 51 7.22 -15.69 -8.67
CA PRO A 51 6.77 -15.66 -7.28
C PRO A 51 7.87 -16.06 -6.28
N ASP A 52 8.69 -17.08 -6.60
CA ASP A 52 9.75 -17.55 -5.71
C ASP A 52 10.83 -16.49 -5.48
N ASP A 53 11.24 -15.81 -6.54
CA ASP A 53 12.20 -14.71 -6.46
C ASP A 53 11.61 -13.50 -5.70
N ALA A 54 10.32 -13.24 -5.87
CA ALA A 54 9.62 -12.16 -5.16
C ALA A 54 9.54 -12.42 -3.65
N ILE A 55 9.33 -13.67 -3.23
CA ILE A 55 9.33 -14.06 -1.82
C ILE A 55 10.69 -13.77 -1.16
N MET A 56 11.79 -13.96 -1.86
CA MET A 56 13.14 -13.65 -1.32
C MET A 56 13.30 -12.17 -0.94
N CYS A 57 12.55 -11.27 -1.58
CA CYS A 57 12.59 -9.83 -1.26
C CYS A 57 11.77 -9.46 -0.02
N VAL A 58 10.86 -10.32 0.45
CA VAL A 58 9.93 -10.00 1.53
C VAL A 58 10.65 -9.61 2.81
N ASN A 59 11.72 -10.33 3.17
CA ASN A 59 12.52 -10.02 4.36
C ASN A 59 13.12 -8.60 4.31
N GLU A 60 13.55 -8.16 3.14
CA GLU A 60 14.13 -6.82 2.98
C GLU A 60 13.05 -5.73 3.07
N PHE A 61 11.85 -6.00 2.55
CA PHE A 61 10.71 -5.11 2.76
C PHE A 61 10.30 -5.05 4.23
N GLN A 62 10.28 -6.18 4.93
CA GLN A 62 9.99 -6.20 6.37
C GLN A 62 11.00 -5.37 7.18
N LYS A 63 12.29 -5.44 6.84
CA LYS A 63 13.32 -4.58 7.43
C LYS A 63 13.05 -3.11 7.10
N ALA A 64 12.71 -2.80 5.85
CA ALA A 64 12.40 -1.44 5.40
C ALA A 64 11.17 -0.82 6.10
N LEU A 65 10.21 -1.65 6.58
CA LEU A 65 9.09 -1.19 7.42
C LEU A 65 9.54 -0.73 8.82
N GLY A 66 10.78 -0.98 9.22
CA GLY A 66 11.39 -0.47 10.45
C GLY A 66 12.31 0.72 10.22
N ASP A 67 12.42 1.24 9.01
CA ASP A 67 13.31 2.36 8.68
C ASP A 67 12.90 3.64 9.44
N SER A 68 13.86 4.45 9.83
CA SER A 68 13.62 5.75 10.48
C SER A 68 12.85 6.71 9.57
N ASN A 69 13.08 6.63 8.25
CA ASN A 69 12.43 7.48 7.26
C ASN A 69 11.01 6.98 6.94
N PRO A 70 9.95 7.76 7.23
CA PRO A 70 8.57 7.35 6.95
C PRO A 70 8.28 7.14 5.45
N LEU A 71 9.01 7.80 4.56
CA LEU A 71 8.86 7.61 3.12
C LEU A 71 9.34 6.22 2.69
N VAL A 72 10.41 5.70 3.30
CA VAL A 72 10.90 4.34 3.06
C VAL A 72 9.89 3.32 3.57
N ARG A 73 9.35 3.50 4.78
CA ARG A 73 8.32 2.62 5.34
C ARG A 73 7.05 2.58 4.47
N ALA A 74 6.55 3.75 4.08
CA ALA A 74 5.37 3.86 3.22
C ALA A 74 5.60 3.20 1.84
N MET A 75 6.78 3.40 1.27
CA MET A 75 7.15 2.81 -0.02
C MET A 75 7.27 1.28 0.07
N ALA A 76 7.87 0.76 1.14
CA ALA A 76 7.98 -0.69 1.36
C ALA A 76 6.59 -1.34 1.42
N LEU A 77 5.66 -0.80 2.20
CA LEU A 77 4.29 -1.31 2.27
C LEU A 77 3.57 -1.23 0.92
N ARG A 78 3.73 -0.11 0.19
CA ARG A 78 3.13 0.07 -1.14
C ARG A 78 3.58 -1.01 -2.11
N VAL A 79 4.86 -1.36 -2.08
CA VAL A 79 5.43 -2.40 -2.96
C VAL A 79 4.95 -3.77 -2.54
N MET A 80 5.06 -4.12 -1.25
CA MET A 80 4.57 -5.41 -0.73
C MET A 80 3.11 -5.65 -1.09
N SER A 81 2.24 -4.66 -0.93
CA SER A 81 0.81 -4.77 -1.27
C SER A 81 0.53 -4.79 -2.78
N SER A 82 1.51 -4.45 -3.61
CA SER A 82 1.38 -4.47 -5.08
C SER A 82 1.96 -5.73 -5.71
N ILE A 83 2.72 -6.52 -4.96
CA ILE A 83 3.22 -7.83 -5.37
C ILE A 83 2.05 -8.82 -5.34
N ARG A 84 1.63 -9.30 -6.51
CA ARG A 84 0.45 -10.17 -6.65
C ARG A 84 0.78 -11.65 -6.46
N VAL A 85 1.33 -11.99 -5.30
CA VAL A 85 1.68 -13.36 -4.90
C VAL A 85 0.90 -13.74 -3.65
N ARG A 86 -0.01 -14.73 -3.77
CA ARG A 86 -0.89 -15.14 -2.66
C ARG A 86 -0.14 -15.60 -1.41
N MET A 87 1.01 -16.25 -1.59
CA MET A 87 1.81 -16.80 -0.46
C MET A 87 2.26 -15.75 0.55
N ILE A 88 2.37 -14.47 0.14
CA ILE A 88 2.82 -13.39 1.03
C ILE A 88 1.65 -12.62 1.69
N VAL A 89 0.39 -12.93 1.37
CA VAL A 89 -0.79 -12.15 1.82
C VAL A 89 -0.81 -11.99 3.33
N GLN A 90 -0.58 -13.04 4.10
CA GLN A 90 -0.58 -12.97 5.56
C GLN A 90 0.50 -12.01 6.08
N ILE A 91 1.68 -12.06 5.48
CA ILE A 91 2.79 -11.16 5.84
C ILE A 91 2.42 -9.70 5.51
N VAL A 92 1.76 -9.48 4.37
CA VAL A 92 1.29 -8.15 3.97
C VAL A 92 0.23 -7.62 4.93
N ILE A 93 -0.71 -8.46 5.39
CA ILE A 93 -1.73 -8.08 6.38
C ILE A 93 -1.09 -7.67 7.70
N MET A 94 -0.13 -8.45 8.20
CA MET A 94 0.60 -8.09 9.43
C MET A 94 1.34 -6.74 9.27
N ALA A 95 1.99 -6.53 8.13
CA ALA A 95 2.66 -5.28 7.80
C ALA A 95 1.67 -4.11 7.73
N LEU A 96 0.50 -4.34 7.13
CA LEU A 96 -0.58 -3.37 6.99
C LEU A 96 -1.15 -2.97 8.35
N GLN A 97 -1.44 -3.93 9.24
CA GLN A 97 -1.89 -3.68 10.60
C GLN A 97 -0.90 -2.82 11.40
N LYS A 98 0.40 -3.12 11.27
CA LYS A 98 1.47 -2.32 11.90
C LYS A 98 1.51 -0.89 11.33
N CYS A 99 1.48 -0.75 10.01
CA CYS A 99 1.55 0.54 9.33
C CYS A 99 0.29 1.40 9.53
N ALA A 100 -0.87 0.80 9.75
CA ALA A 100 -2.10 1.51 10.10
C ALA A 100 -2.00 2.27 11.44
N MET A 101 -1.06 1.90 12.30
CA MET A 101 -0.79 2.56 13.59
C MET A 101 0.51 3.36 13.58
N ASP A 102 1.14 3.56 12.43
CA ASP A 102 2.40 4.30 12.33
C ASP A 102 2.23 5.76 12.78
N PRO A 103 3.22 6.34 13.49
CA PRO A 103 3.16 7.75 13.88
C PRO A 103 3.04 8.70 12.68
N SER A 104 3.60 8.34 11.52
CA SER A 104 3.54 9.17 10.31
C SER A 104 2.23 8.99 9.56
N PRO A 105 1.50 10.08 9.25
CA PRO A 105 0.29 10.02 8.44
C PRO A 105 0.56 9.54 7.00
N TYR A 106 1.77 9.72 6.48
CA TYR A 106 2.15 9.20 5.16
C TYR A 106 2.16 7.67 5.12
N VAL A 107 2.62 7.03 6.19
CA VAL A 107 2.63 5.57 6.30
C VAL A 107 1.21 5.05 6.49
N ARG A 108 0.41 5.70 7.35
CA ARG A 108 -0.99 5.34 7.54
C ARG A 108 -1.82 5.52 6.26
N LYS A 109 -1.57 6.59 5.48
CA LYS A 109 -2.19 6.76 4.14
C LYS A 109 -1.81 5.61 3.20
N ALA A 110 -0.55 5.19 3.19
CA ALA A 110 -0.11 4.06 2.39
C ALA A 110 -0.79 2.75 2.82
N ALA A 111 -1.04 2.57 4.14
CA ALA A 111 -1.79 1.44 4.66
C ALA A 111 -3.24 1.45 4.15
N ALA A 112 -3.94 2.58 4.20
CA ALA A 112 -5.29 2.71 3.65
C ALA A 112 -5.36 2.31 2.17
N HIS A 113 -4.39 2.74 1.35
CA HIS A 113 -4.31 2.36 -0.06
C HIS A 113 -3.90 0.90 -0.31
N ALA A 114 -3.26 0.24 0.66
CA ALA A 114 -2.90 -1.17 0.56
C ALA A 114 -4.12 -2.09 0.78
N VAL A 115 -5.09 -1.67 1.60
CA VAL A 115 -6.29 -2.46 1.93
C VAL A 115 -7.02 -2.99 0.70
N PRO A 116 -7.47 -2.16 -0.27
CA PRO A 116 -8.19 -2.66 -1.44
C PRO A 116 -7.34 -3.55 -2.35
N LYS A 117 -6.02 -3.36 -2.37
CA LYS A 117 -5.11 -4.20 -3.16
C LYS A 117 -5.04 -5.61 -2.59
N VAL A 118 -4.90 -5.72 -1.26
CA VAL A 118 -4.88 -7.02 -0.57
C VAL A 118 -6.23 -7.70 -0.74
N PHE A 119 -7.33 -6.98 -0.59
CA PHE A 119 -8.68 -7.52 -0.79
C PHE A 119 -8.92 -8.02 -2.22
N SER A 120 -8.36 -7.34 -3.23
CA SER A 120 -8.45 -7.81 -4.62
C SER A 120 -7.64 -9.07 -4.90
N LEU A 121 -6.59 -9.31 -4.12
CA LEU A 121 -5.72 -10.48 -4.25
C LEU A 121 -6.30 -11.70 -3.51
N ASP A 122 -6.87 -11.48 -2.32
CA ASP A 122 -7.45 -12.52 -1.49
C ASP A 122 -8.67 -11.99 -0.71
N ARG A 123 -9.86 -12.36 -1.17
CA ARG A 123 -11.14 -11.95 -0.56
C ARG A 123 -11.45 -12.66 0.75
N GLU A 124 -10.79 -13.79 1.04
CA GLU A 124 -10.97 -14.52 2.29
C GLU A 124 -10.48 -13.71 3.51
N GLN A 125 -9.61 -12.74 3.27
CA GLN A 125 -9.08 -11.87 4.32
C GLN A 125 -10.00 -10.68 4.67
N LYS A 126 -11.26 -10.70 4.22
CA LYS A 126 -12.21 -9.59 4.39
C LYS A 126 -12.30 -9.14 5.85
N GLU A 127 -12.49 -10.05 6.80
CA GLU A 127 -12.66 -9.74 8.23
C GLU A 127 -11.44 -9.01 8.81
N ALA A 128 -10.24 -9.51 8.53
CA ALA A 128 -9.00 -8.87 8.99
C ALA A 128 -8.81 -7.47 8.40
N LEU A 129 -9.24 -7.26 7.15
CA LEU A 129 -9.16 -5.96 6.49
C LEU A 129 -10.24 -4.99 6.99
N GLU A 130 -11.44 -5.47 7.34
CA GLU A 130 -12.49 -4.68 7.98
C GLU A 130 -12.04 -4.14 9.33
N GLU A 131 -11.39 -4.96 10.16
CA GLU A 131 -10.84 -4.51 11.45
C GLU A 131 -9.81 -3.38 11.27
N VAL A 132 -8.98 -3.47 10.22
CA VAL A 132 -8.03 -2.40 9.91
C VAL A 132 -8.76 -1.13 9.48
N VAL A 133 -9.77 -1.22 8.61
CA VAL A 133 -10.56 -0.08 8.17
C VAL A 133 -11.28 0.58 9.35
N GLU A 134 -11.94 -0.21 10.22
CA GLU A 134 -12.61 0.29 11.42
C GLU A 134 -11.66 1.09 12.31
N ARG A 135 -10.46 0.54 12.57
CA ARG A 135 -9.44 1.24 13.34
C ARG A 135 -9.01 2.54 12.70
N MET A 136 -8.78 2.53 11.37
CA MET A 136 -8.32 3.69 10.63
C MET A 136 -9.39 4.78 10.47
N LEU A 137 -10.69 4.47 10.54
CA LEU A 137 -11.78 5.46 10.60
C LEU A 137 -11.69 6.37 11.83
N ARG A 138 -10.95 5.96 12.86
CA ARG A 138 -10.66 6.78 14.06
C ARG A 138 -9.49 7.74 13.88
N ASP A 139 -8.80 7.71 12.75
CA ASP A 139 -7.66 8.61 12.46
C ASP A 139 -8.06 10.08 12.54
N ARG A 140 -7.09 10.94 12.89
CA ARG A 140 -7.31 12.39 13.04
C ARG A 140 -6.88 13.19 11.81
N SER A 141 -6.13 12.57 10.90
CA SER A 141 -5.59 13.23 9.70
C SER A 141 -6.59 13.19 8.55
N PRO A 142 -6.98 14.36 7.99
CA PRO A 142 -7.86 14.41 6.81
C PRO A 142 -7.27 13.64 5.61
N MET A 143 -5.95 13.72 5.44
CA MET A 143 -5.21 13.02 4.38
C MET A 143 -5.33 11.50 4.48
N VAL A 144 -5.37 10.96 5.70
CA VAL A 144 -5.54 9.53 5.94
C VAL A 144 -6.99 9.15 5.75
N LEU A 145 -7.92 9.91 6.35
CA LEU A 145 -9.35 9.61 6.30
C LEU A 145 -9.90 9.58 4.87
N GLY A 146 -9.53 10.51 4.01
CA GLY A 146 -9.90 10.46 2.59
C GLY A 146 -9.51 9.13 1.93
N SER A 147 -8.31 8.61 2.23
CA SER A 147 -7.85 7.31 1.71
C SER A 147 -8.55 6.13 2.38
N VAL A 148 -8.91 6.24 3.66
CA VAL A 148 -9.68 5.22 4.38
C VAL A 148 -11.08 5.08 3.79
N MET A 149 -11.71 6.16 3.33
CA MET A 149 -13.01 6.08 2.66
C MET A 149 -12.96 5.28 1.35
N PHE A 150 -11.84 5.32 0.62
CA PHE A 150 -11.61 4.41 -0.51
C PHE A 150 -11.51 2.95 -0.08
N ALA A 151 -10.78 2.68 1.00
CA ALA A 151 -10.66 1.34 1.54
C ALA A 151 -12.02 0.81 2.02
N PHE A 152 -12.78 1.62 2.76
CA PHE A 152 -14.13 1.31 3.23
C PHE A 152 -15.06 0.95 2.06
N ALA A 153 -15.16 1.82 1.05
CA ALA A 153 -16.02 1.60 -0.10
C ALA A 153 -15.65 0.34 -0.91
N SER A 154 -14.40 -0.12 -0.81
CA SER A 154 -13.91 -1.31 -1.54
C SER A 154 -14.12 -2.61 -0.78
N VAL A 155 -14.02 -2.60 0.55
CA VAL A 155 -13.98 -3.82 1.38
C VAL A 155 -15.30 -4.06 2.11
N CYS A 156 -15.88 -3.02 2.68
CA CYS A 156 -17.06 -3.15 3.55
C CYS A 156 -18.13 -2.05 3.30
N PRO A 157 -18.55 -1.82 2.04
CA PRO A 157 -19.50 -0.75 1.71
C PRO A 157 -20.87 -0.92 2.35
N GLU A 158 -21.20 -2.12 2.80
CA GLU A 158 -22.43 -2.49 3.50
C GLU A 158 -22.40 -2.15 5.01
N ARG A 159 -21.20 -1.97 5.59
CA ARG A 159 -21.00 -1.76 7.02
C ARG A 159 -21.14 -0.28 7.42
N LEU A 160 -22.29 0.31 7.08
CA LEU A 160 -22.57 1.74 7.42
C LEU A 160 -22.60 1.99 8.93
N ASP A 161 -22.80 0.95 9.74
CA ASP A 161 -22.70 0.99 11.20
C ASP A 161 -21.35 1.55 11.68
N LEU A 162 -20.27 1.22 10.98
CA LEU A 162 -18.91 1.70 11.29
C LEU A 162 -18.75 3.22 11.12
N LEU A 163 -19.63 3.85 10.34
CA LEU A 163 -19.60 5.30 10.08
C LEU A 163 -20.37 6.11 11.11
N HIS A 164 -21.26 5.54 11.92
CA HIS A 164 -22.06 6.26 12.87
C HIS A 164 -21.21 7.06 13.86
N GLN A 165 -20.20 6.42 14.43
CA GLN A 165 -19.33 7.08 15.40
C GLN A 165 -18.45 8.17 14.79
N PRO A 166 -17.75 7.97 13.66
CA PRO A 166 -16.89 8.98 13.05
C PRO A 166 -17.66 10.01 12.17
N TYR A 167 -18.96 9.87 11.98
CA TYR A 167 -19.77 10.68 11.05
C TYR A 167 -19.52 12.19 11.18
N ARG A 168 -19.72 12.75 12.40
CA ARG A 168 -19.54 14.19 12.64
C ARG A 168 -18.11 14.66 12.35
N LYS A 169 -17.12 13.80 12.68
CA LYS A 169 -15.71 14.08 12.40
C LYS A 169 -15.44 14.08 10.89
N LEU A 170 -15.97 13.11 10.15
CA LEU A 170 -15.83 13.03 8.69
C LEU A 170 -16.42 14.28 8.01
N CYS A 171 -17.61 14.70 8.40
CA CYS A 171 -18.22 15.93 7.89
C CYS A 171 -17.37 17.16 8.20
N GLY A 172 -16.83 17.28 9.42
CA GLY A 172 -16.02 18.43 9.83
C GLY A 172 -14.65 18.50 9.16
N LEU A 173 -14.07 17.34 8.79
CA LEU A 173 -12.76 17.26 8.13
C LEU A 173 -12.88 17.23 6.60
N LEU A 174 -14.07 17.09 6.04
CA LEU A 174 -14.31 17.00 4.61
C LEU A 174 -13.62 18.11 3.80
N PRO A 175 -13.73 19.41 4.16
CA PRO A 175 -13.09 20.48 3.40
C PRO A 175 -11.54 20.43 3.41
N GLN A 176 -10.96 19.68 4.33
CA GLN A 176 -9.51 19.54 4.48
C GLN A 176 -8.95 18.29 3.79
N MET A 177 -9.80 17.45 3.23
CA MET A 177 -9.39 16.27 2.46
C MET A 177 -8.96 16.69 1.05
N ASP A 178 -8.19 15.83 0.38
CA ASP A 178 -7.95 16.00 -1.05
C ASP A 178 -9.25 15.79 -1.86
N GLU A 179 -9.29 16.26 -3.08
CA GLU A 179 -10.48 16.25 -3.96
C GLU A 179 -11.08 14.83 -4.12
N TRP A 180 -10.22 13.83 -4.27
CA TRP A 180 -10.64 12.43 -4.39
C TRP A 180 -11.21 11.88 -3.08
N GLY A 181 -10.60 12.26 -1.95
CA GLY A 181 -11.08 11.91 -0.62
C GLY A 181 -12.45 12.55 -0.34
N GLN A 182 -12.63 13.82 -0.71
CA GLN A 182 -13.92 14.52 -0.61
C GLN A 182 -15.00 13.79 -1.42
N LEU A 183 -14.74 13.53 -2.69
CA LEU A 183 -15.68 12.86 -3.57
C LEU A 183 -16.11 11.50 -3.00
N ARG A 184 -15.14 10.67 -2.64
CA ARG A 184 -15.42 9.33 -2.11
C ARG A 184 -16.17 9.38 -0.78
N THR A 185 -15.80 10.33 0.09
CA THR A 185 -16.51 10.52 1.37
C THR A 185 -17.96 10.91 1.16
N LEU A 186 -18.23 11.85 0.25
CA LEU A 186 -19.60 12.24 -0.10
C LEU A 186 -20.41 11.09 -0.68
N GLU A 187 -19.85 10.32 -1.61
CA GLU A 187 -20.51 9.15 -2.20
C GLU A 187 -20.93 8.11 -1.14
N VAL A 188 -20.10 7.92 -0.12
CA VAL A 188 -20.39 6.97 0.95
C VAL A 188 -21.40 7.54 1.95
N LEU A 189 -21.32 8.83 2.29
CA LEU A 189 -22.20 9.46 3.27
C LEU A 189 -23.62 9.75 2.72
N GLN A 190 -23.83 9.66 1.41
CA GLN A 190 -25.14 9.81 0.76
C GLN A 190 -25.98 8.51 0.77
N ARG A 191 -25.39 7.39 1.19
CA ARG A 191 -26.08 6.09 1.27
C ARG A 191 -26.83 5.94 2.58
#